data_aa2c1d0629d409e1576f35c256786474
#
_entry.id   aa2c1d0629d409e1576f35c256786474
#
_cell.length_a   1.000
_cell.length_b   1.000
_cell.length_c   1.000
_cell.angle_alpha   90.00
_cell.angle_beta   90.00
_cell.angle_gamma   90.00
#
_symmetry.space_group_name_H-M   'P 1'
#
loop_
_entity.id
_entity.type
_entity.pdbx_description
1 polymer ?
#
loop_
_entity_poly.entity_id
_entity_poly.type
_entity_poly.pdbx_seq_one_letter_code
_entity_poly.pdbx_strand_id
1 'polypeptide(L)'
;LPKEYIDKIHISNEKVQVCSNLEGQVVAIADEIAQRGHDVDDALTSGVMTIDEFIDRLKIDKCRELYNKIDTEIKDIENSQRLIIDKKELVISRIVTVIINYFIQKTIQNSLRLVKENEKLGGISFDNTKVLVCFPNDAERVNGYLEKVVQKKVICNNEVARADYNASMIVQNLFAKYYKNPRLLHSGTVHKIFLETLKHENREVSNSAINLSDGSIVLVNKEIEEITSKSLDEKIILEYIKKS
;
A
#
# COMPACT_ATOMS: atom_id res chain seq x y z
N LEU A 1 -14.08 -10.28 3.32
CA LEU A 1 -15.54 -10.09 3.22
C LEU A 1 -16.21 -11.43 2.96
N PRO A 2 -17.42 -11.70 3.55
CA PRO A 2 -18.19 -12.89 3.22
C PRO A 2 -18.48 -12.97 1.72
N LYS A 3 -18.47 -14.18 1.12
CA LYS A 3 -18.66 -14.37 -0.33
C LYS A 3 -19.89 -13.68 -0.87
N GLU A 4 -20.98 -13.67 -0.12
CA GLU A 4 -22.25 -13.01 -0.45
C GLU A 4 -22.15 -11.50 -0.71
N TYR A 5 -21.06 -10.84 -0.20
CA TYR A 5 -20.78 -9.42 -0.42
C TYR A 5 -19.73 -9.20 -1.52
N ILE A 6 -18.83 -10.16 -1.73
CA ILE A 6 -17.80 -10.08 -2.78
C ILE A 6 -18.47 -10.11 -4.17
N ASP A 7 -19.48 -10.94 -4.36
CA ASP A 7 -20.20 -11.06 -5.63
C ASP A 7 -20.98 -9.77 -5.99
N LYS A 8 -21.28 -8.92 -4.99
CA LYS A 8 -21.94 -7.62 -5.19
C LYS A 8 -20.95 -6.47 -5.47
N ILE A 9 -19.66 -6.67 -5.20
CA ILE A 9 -18.62 -5.70 -5.46
C ILE A 9 -18.01 -6.02 -6.83
N HIS A 10 -18.48 -5.34 -7.88
CA HIS A 10 -17.80 -5.36 -9.17
C HIS A 10 -16.48 -4.59 -9.05
N ILE A 11 -15.40 -5.29 -8.74
CA ILE A 11 -14.06 -4.73 -8.92
C ILE A 11 -13.85 -4.68 -10.43
N SER A 12 -13.90 -3.49 -11.00
CA SER A 12 -13.53 -3.31 -12.39
C SER A 12 -12.06 -3.74 -12.53
N ASN A 13 -11.80 -4.74 -13.37
CA ASN A 13 -10.44 -5.09 -13.81
C ASN A 13 -9.92 -3.99 -14.75
N GLU A 14 -9.92 -2.74 -14.29
CA GLU A 14 -9.25 -1.68 -15.02
C GLU A 14 -7.76 -1.99 -15.00
N LYS A 15 -7.19 -2.14 -16.19
CA LYS A 15 -5.74 -2.22 -16.36
C LYS A 15 -5.15 -1.05 -15.60
N VAL A 16 -4.19 -1.33 -14.71
CA VAL A 16 -3.44 -0.29 -14.01
C VAL A 16 -2.94 0.69 -15.08
N GLN A 17 -3.55 1.88 -15.11
CA GLN A 17 -3.11 2.92 -16.04
C GLN A 17 -1.75 3.41 -15.55
N VAL A 18 -0.75 3.30 -16.42
CA VAL A 18 0.56 3.92 -16.17
C VAL A 18 0.34 5.42 -16.00
N CYS A 19 0.89 6.01 -14.92
CA CYS A 19 0.80 7.44 -14.71
C CYS A 19 1.28 8.19 -15.95
N SER A 20 0.44 9.10 -16.45
CA SER A 20 0.68 9.83 -17.71
C SER A 20 1.77 10.90 -17.61
N ASN A 21 2.11 11.35 -16.39
CA ASN A 21 3.14 12.35 -16.14
C ASN A 21 4.36 11.74 -15.45
N LEU A 22 5.51 12.39 -15.60
CA LEU A 22 6.77 11.92 -15.02
C LEU A 22 6.75 11.92 -13.51
N GLU A 23 6.12 12.91 -12.88
CA GLU A 23 5.99 13.02 -11.43
C GLU A 23 5.22 11.83 -10.87
N GLY A 24 4.13 11.44 -11.51
CA GLY A 24 3.36 10.27 -11.12
C GLY A 24 4.15 8.97 -11.26
N GLN A 25 4.98 8.84 -12.33
CA GLN A 25 5.88 7.69 -12.49
C GLN A 25 6.96 7.66 -11.40
N VAL A 26 7.51 8.84 -11.02
CA VAL A 26 8.46 8.94 -9.91
C VAL A 26 7.83 8.50 -8.59
N VAL A 27 6.60 8.95 -8.31
CA VAL A 27 5.89 8.55 -7.09
C VAL A 27 5.64 7.04 -7.06
N ALA A 28 5.19 6.46 -8.19
CA ALA A 28 4.92 5.04 -8.29
C ALA A 28 6.17 4.17 -8.04
N ILE A 29 7.30 4.52 -8.65
CA ILE A 29 8.53 3.76 -8.44
C ILE A 29 9.13 3.98 -7.06
N ALA A 30 8.96 5.19 -6.48
CA ALA A 30 9.41 5.48 -5.12
C ALA A 30 8.62 4.65 -4.09
N ASP A 31 7.31 4.49 -4.29
CA ASP A 31 6.46 3.65 -3.46
C ASP A 31 6.91 2.17 -3.53
N GLU A 32 7.19 1.65 -4.72
CA GLU A 32 7.69 0.30 -4.92
C GLU A 32 9.04 0.07 -4.23
N ILE A 33 9.97 1.03 -4.30
CA ILE A 33 11.25 0.97 -3.61
C ILE A 33 11.05 0.97 -2.10
N ALA A 34 10.19 1.85 -1.59
CA ALA A 34 9.88 1.94 -0.16
C ALA A 34 9.25 0.65 0.35
N GLN A 35 8.26 0.11 -0.37
CA GLN A 35 7.62 -1.16 -0.04
C GLN A 35 8.66 -2.29 0.05
N ARG A 36 9.58 -2.39 -0.92
CA ARG A 36 10.61 -3.42 -0.90
C ARG A 36 11.54 -3.29 0.31
N GLY A 37 11.89 -2.05 0.68
CA GLY A 37 12.65 -1.78 1.89
C GLY A 37 11.91 -2.22 3.15
N HIS A 38 10.64 -1.87 3.29
CA HIS A 38 9.80 -2.22 4.42
C HIS A 38 9.57 -3.74 4.52
N ASP A 39 9.28 -4.43 3.41
CA ASP A 39 9.09 -5.88 3.40
C ASP A 39 10.31 -6.63 3.96
N VAL A 40 11.52 -6.18 3.60
CA VAL A 40 12.76 -6.78 4.11
C VAL A 40 12.99 -6.42 5.57
N ASP A 41 12.76 -5.16 5.96
CA ASP A 41 12.89 -4.71 7.35
C ASP A 41 11.97 -5.51 8.28
N ASP A 42 10.70 -5.62 7.91
CA ASP A 42 9.69 -6.35 8.67
C ASP A 42 10.05 -7.85 8.80
N ALA A 43 10.50 -8.47 7.72
CA ALA A 43 10.89 -9.88 7.74
C ALA A 43 12.09 -10.16 8.66
N LEU A 44 13.07 -9.25 8.70
CA LEU A 44 14.27 -9.39 9.52
C LEU A 44 14.03 -8.98 10.98
N THR A 45 13.30 -7.90 11.20
CA THR A 45 13.01 -7.37 12.54
C THR A 45 12.07 -8.29 13.30
N SER A 46 11.02 -8.80 12.65
CA SER A 46 10.10 -9.77 13.26
C SER A 46 10.74 -11.15 13.50
N GLY A 47 11.89 -11.43 12.90
CA GLY A 47 12.54 -12.74 12.99
C GLY A 47 11.91 -13.83 12.13
N VAL A 48 10.96 -13.50 11.26
CA VAL A 48 10.41 -14.42 10.24
C VAL A 48 11.54 -14.93 9.33
N MET A 49 12.56 -14.10 9.10
CA MET A 49 13.79 -14.45 8.40
C MET A 49 15.02 -13.99 9.22
N THR A 50 16.03 -14.83 9.34
CA THR A 50 17.31 -14.41 9.95
C THR A 50 18.16 -13.64 8.97
N ILE A 51 19.09 -12.81 9.48
CA ILE A 51 20.06 -12.08 8.65
C ILE A 51 20.88 -13.05 7.81
N ASP A 52 21.39 -14.11 8.43
CA ASP A 52 22.22 -15.11 7.73
C ASP A 52 21.45 -15.79 6.60
N GLU A 53 20.20 -16.16 6.86
CA GLU A 53 19.34 -16.74 5.82
C GLU A 53 19.11 -15.76 4.67
N PHE A 54 18.87 -14.49 4.97
CA PHE A 54 18.68 -13.46 3.96
C PHE A 54 19.94 -13.30 3.10
N ILE A 55 21.10 -13.19 3.72
CA ILE A 55 22.40 -13.06 3.05
C ILE A 55 22.66 -14.29 2.16
N ASP A 56 22.42 -15.50 2.65
CA ASP A 56 22.61 -16.73 1.87
C ASP A 56 21.74 -16.76 0.62
N ARG A 57 20.52 -16.25 0.70
CA ARG A 57 19.63 -16.14 -0.47
C ARG A 57 20.11 -15.13 -1.50
N LEU A 58 20.89 -14.12 -1.10
CA LEU A 58 21.46 -13.16 -2.03
C LEU A 58 22.70 -13.67 -2.78
N LYS A 59 23.30 -14.81 -2.37
CA LYS A 59 24.47 -15.43 -3.01
C LYS A 59 24.14 -16.11 -4.34
N ILE A 60 23.48 -15.37 -5.24
CA ILE A 60 23.12 -15.81 -6.59
C ILE A 60 23.57 -14.75 -7.60
N ASP A 61 23.83 -15.18 -8.86
CA ASP A 61 24.39 -14.29 -9.87
C ASP A 61 23.61 -13.00 -10.09
N LYS A 62 22.31 -13.07 -10.13
CA LYS A 62 21.47 -11.88 -10.35
C LYS A 62 21.49 -10.86 -9.21
N CYS A 63 21.82 -11.29 -7.99
CA CYS A 63 21.91 -10.43 -6.81
C CYS A 63 23.35 -10.07 -6.44
N ARG A 64 24.35 -10.50 -7.20
CA ARG A 64 25.78 -10.34 -6.86
C ARG A 64 26.17 -8.91 -6.54
N GLU A 65 25.73 -7.94 -7.32
CA GLU A 65 26.04 -6.53 -7.07
C GLU A 65 25.46 -6.05 -5.73
N LEU A 66 24.18 -6.36 -5.48
CA LEU A 66 23.51 -6.00 -4.24
C LEU A 66 24.16 -6.72 -3.04
N TYR A 67 24.43 -8.03 -3.18
CA TYR A 67 25.12 -8.83 -2.16
C TYR A 67 26.45 -8.21 -1.77
N ASN A 68 27.31 -7.86 -2.74
CA ASN A 68 28.62 -7.29 -2.46
C ASN A 68 28.54 -5.96 -1.70
N LYS A 69 27.54 -5.10 -2.04
CA LYS A 69 27.33 -3.85 -1.33
C LYS A 69 26.92 -4.08 0.13
N ILE A 70 25.99 -5.03 0.36
CA ILE A 70 25.55 -5.39 1.71
C ILE A 70 26.70 -6.02 2.53
N ASP A 71 27.43 -6.96 1.94
CA ASP A 71 28.57 -7.63 2.59
C ASP A 71 29.67 -6.65 3.03
N THR A 72 29.93 -5.64 2.20
CA THR A 72 30.88 -4.57 2.55
C THR A 72 30.41 -3.79 3.77
N GLU A 73 29.16 -3.33 3.80
CA GLU A 73 28.61 -2.59 4.94
C GLU A 73 28.58 -3.41 6.23
N ILE A 74 28.26 -4.70 6.15
CA ILE A 74 28.29 -5.59 7.31
C ILE A 74 29.71 -5.74 7.85
N LYS A 75 30.70 -5.95 6.99
CA LYS A 75 32.10 -6.03 7.38
C LYS A 75 32.60 -4.74 8.02
N ASP A 76 32.20 -3.59 7.51
CA ASP A 76 32.57 -2.29 8.08
C ASP A 76 32.00 -2.12 9.51
N ILE A 77 30.76 -2.59 9.74
CA ILE A 77 30.16 -2.62 11.08
C ILE A 77 30.95 -3.57 11.99
N GLU A 78 31.31 -4.76 11.49
CA GLU A 78 32.04 -5.76 12.26
C GLU A 78 33.45 -5.30 12.67
N ASN A 79 34.14 -4.59 11.79
CA ASN A 79 35.45 -4.05 12.02
C ASN A 79 35.45 -2.75 12.83
N SER A 80 34.28 -2.14 13.05
CA SER A 80 34.17 -0.90 13.82
C SER A 80 34.51 -1.15 15.29
N GLN A 81 35.45 -0.37 15.85
CA GLN A 81 35.80 -0.42 17.28
C GLN A 81 34.77 0.29 18.18
N ARG A 82 33.67 0.75 17.63
CA ARG A 82 32.62 1.46 18.39
C ARG A 82 31.78 0.49 19.20
N LEU A 83 31.48 0.86 20.44
CA LEU A 83 30.54 0.14 21.28
C LEU A 83 29.15 0.27 20.67
N ILE A 84 28.65 -0.79 20.05
CA ILE A 84 27.31 -0.80 19.43
C ILE A 84 26.39 -1.55 20.39
N ILE A 85 25.40 -0.84 20.94
CA ILE A 85 24.47 -1.39 21.95
C ILE A 85 23.54 -2.41 21.30
N ASP A 86 23.05 -2.15 20.08
CA ASP A 86 22.26 -3.10 19.32
C ASP A 86 22.83 -3.30 17.91
N LYS A 87 23.74 -4.28 17.82
CA LYS A 87 24.39 -4.62 16.56
C LYS A 87 23.39 -5.20 15.54
N LYS A 88 22.38 -5.93 16.00
CA LYS A 88 21.41 -6.57 15.11
C LYS A 88 20.55 -5.51 14.39
N GLU A 89 19.99 -4.56 15.14
CA GLU A 89 19.19 -3.48 14.56
C GLU A 89 20.01 -2.63 13.60
N LEU A 90 21.27 -2.33 13.94
CA LEU A 90 22.15 -1.58 13.05
C LEU A 90 22.41 -2.32 11.74
N VAL A 91 22.67 -3.62 11.78
CA VAL A 91 22.88 -4.44 10.58
C VAL A 91 21.63 -4.46 9.71
N ILE A 92 20.44 -4.66 10.30
CA ILE A 92 19.17 -4.64 9.57
C ILE A 92 18.97 -3.28 8.89
N SER A 93 19.12 -2.19 9.63
CA SER A 93 19.01 -0.83 9.10
C SER A 93 19.96 -0.57 7.94
N ARG A 94 21.19 -1.08 8.00
CA ARG A 94 22.15 -0.96 6.91
C ARG A 94 21.78 -1.79 5.70
N ILE A 95 21.31 -3.01 5.88
CA ILE A 95 20.81 -3.85 4.79
C ILE A 95 19.70 -3.12 4.03
N VAL A 96 18.71 -2.61 4.76
CA VAL A 96 17.57 -1.87 4.19
C VAL A 96 18.02 -0.61 3.45
N THR A 97 18.93 0.17 4.06
CA THR A 97 19.51 1.37 3.44
C THR A 97 20.24 1.04 2.13
N VAL A 98 21.02 -0.03 2.11
CA VAL A 98 21.73 -0.46 0.88
C VAL A 98 20.76 -0.88 -0.20
N ILE A 99 19.69 -1.61 0.13
CA ILE A 99 18.64 -2.04 -0.81
C ILE A 99 17.96 -0.82 -1.43
N ILE A 100 17.50 0.11 -0.61
CA ILE A 100 16.84 1.34 -1.08
C ILE A 100 17.78 2.15 -1.99
N ASN A 101 19.01 2.38 -1.57
CA ASN A 101 20.01 3.11 -2.34
C ASN A 101 20.36 2.41 -3.66
N TYR A 102 20.44 1.08 -3.66
CA TYR A 102 20.68 0.31 -4.88
C TYR A 102 19.57 0.57 -5.91
N PHE A 103 18.32 0.45 -5.52
CA PHE A 103 17.19 0.66 -6.43
C PHE A 103 17.07 2.12 -6.87
N ILE A 104 17.27 3.09 -5.97
CA ILE A 104 17.28 4.52 -6.33
C ILE A 104 18.35 4.80 -7.39
N GLN A 105 19.58 4.36 -7.18
CA GLN A 105 20.67 4.59 -8.13
C GLN A 105 20.39 3.96 -9.50
N LYS A 106 19.92 2.70 -9.52
CA LYS A 106 19.56 2.00 -10.76
C LYS A 106 18.42 2.71 -11.51
N THR A 107 17.39 3.15 -10.78
CA THR A 107 16.26 3.89 -11.35
C THR A 107 16.71 5.21 -11.96
N ILE A 108 17.48 6.02 -11.24
CA ILE A 108 17.95 7.32 -11.75
C ILE A 108 18.78 7.14 -13.00
N GLN A 109 19.74 6.21 -12.99
CA GLN A 109 20.61 5.96 -14.15
C GLN A 109 19.81 5.54 -15.38
N ASN A 110 18.87 4.61 -15.20
CA ASN A 110 18.03 4.14 -16.31
C ASN A 110 17.09 5.22 -16.82
N SER A 111 16.44 5.95 -15.93
CA SER A 111 15.48 7.00 -16.30
C SER A 111 16.15 8.15 -17.05
N LEU A 112 17.32 8.59 -16.60
CA LEU A 112 18.11 9.61 -17.32
C LEU A 112 18.52 9.15 -18.72
N ARG A 113 18.86 7.87 -18.89
CA ARG A 113 19.15 7.28 -20.20
C ARG A 113 17.92 7.32 -21.09
N LEU A 114 16.77 6.86 -20.60
CA LEU A 114 15.50 6.81 -21.34
C LEU A 114 15.01 8.19 -21.74
N VAL A 115 15.11 9.19 -20.86
CA VAL A 115 14.76 10.59 -21.14
C VAL A 115 15.64 11.12 -22.27
N LYS A 116 16.97 10.97 -22.19
CA LYS A 116 17.91 11.41 -23.23
C LYS A 116 17.67 10.73 -24.59
N GLU A 117 17.31 9.46 -24.59
CA GLU A 117 16.96 8.73 -25.80
C GLU A 117 15.67 9.28 -26.43
N ASN A 118 14.66 9.60 -25.61
CA ASN A 118 13.41 10.21 -26.07
C ASN A 118 13.60 11.63 -26.60
N GLU A 119 14.43 12.46 -25.98
CA GLU A 119 14.73 13.80 -26.46
C GLU A 119 15.34 13.77 -27.89
N LYS A 120 16.20 12.80 -28.16
CA LYS A 120 16.80 12.63 -29.51
C LYS A 120 15.78 12.19 -30.57
N LEU A 121 14.67 11.60 -30.20
CA LEU A 121 13.62 11.11 -31.08
C LEU A 121 12.54 12.15 -31.42
N GLY A 122 12.71 13.42 -31.03
CA GLY A 122 11.78 14.50 -31.40
C GLY A 122 11.05 15.14 -30.21
N GLY A 123 11.56 14.97 -29.05
CA GLY A 123 11.01 15.57 -27.81
C GLY A 123 10.19 14.61 -26.97
N ILE A 124 9.96 15.00 -25.73
CA ILE A 124 9.07 14.28 -24.82
C ILE A 124 7.64 14.53 -25.31
N SER A 125 7.18 13.69 -26.20
CA SER A 125 5.75 13.56 -26.43
C SER A 125 5.18 12.94 -25.15
N PHE A 126 4.29 13.64 -24.48
CA PHE A 126 3.49 13.09 -23.37
C PHE A 126 2.48 12.07 -23.91
N ASP A 127 2.97 11.13 -24.72
CA ASP A 127 2.21 9.96 -25.09
C ASP A 127 2.10 9.07 -23.84
N ASN A 128 0.90 9.00 -23.31
CA ASN A 128 0.51 8.31 -22.07
C ASN A 128 0.90 6.81 -21.98
N THR A 129 1.67 6.34 -22.96
CA THR A 129 2.05 4.92 -23.10
C THR A 129 3.50 4.63 -22.75
N LYS A 130 4.38 5.66 -22.60
CA LYS A 130 5.80 5.43 -22.35
C LYS A 130 6.16 5.57 -20.88
N VAL A 131 6.71 4.48 -20.33
CA VAL A 131 7.31 4.48 -19.00
C VAL A 131 8.75 4.95 -19.13
N LEU A 132 9.08 6.11 -18.57
CA LEU A 132 10.42 6.70 -18.56
C LEU A 132 11.10 6.58 -17.20
N VAL A 133 10.33 6.41 -16.13
CA VAL A 133 10.86 6.24 -14.78
C VAL A 133 10.58 4.80 -14.33
N CYS A 134 11.60 3.96 -14.42
CA CYS A 134 11.48 2.53 -14.11
C CYS A 134 12.86 1.91 -13.80
N PHE A 135 12.83 0.75 -13.21
CA PHE A 135 14.02 -0.08 -13.05
C PHE A 135 14.60 -0.50 -14.41
N PRO A 136 15.92 -0.63 -14.53
CA PRO A 136 16.51 -1.42 -15.61
C PRO A 136 16.23 -2.91 -15.41
N ASN A 137 16.30 -3.70 -16.48
CA ASN A 137 15.95 -5.13 -16.45
C ASN A 137 16.71 -5.96 -15.39
N ASP A 138 17.96 -5.61 -15.09
CA ASP A 138 18.75 -6.27 -14.07
C ASP A 138 18.20 -5.98 -12.66
N ALA A 139 17.89 -4.72 -12.34
CA ALA A 139 17.30 -4.34 -11.06
C ALA A 139 15.86 -4.87 -10.91
N GLU A 140 15.07 -4.89 -11.97
CA GLU A 140 13.73 -5.51 -11.98
C GLU A 140 13.77 -6.98 -11.59
N ARG A 141 14.74 -7.74 -12.11
CA ARG A 141 14.95 -9.14 -11.74
C ARG A 141 15.33 -9.31 -10.27
N VAL A 142 16.13 -8.39 -9.74
CA VAL A 142 16.50 -8.38 -8.31
C VAL A 142 15.29 -8.06 -7.45
N ASN A 143 14.50 -7.04 -7.82
CA ASN A 143 13.28 -6.64 -7.13
C ASN A 143 12.28 -7.79 -7.04
N GLY A 144 11.91 -8.39 -8.17
CA GLY A 144 10.99 -9.53 -8.19
C GLY A 144 11.53 -10.79 -7.50
N TYR A 145 12.86 -10.92 -7.35
CA TYR A 145 13.44 -11.99 -6.54
C TYR A 145 13.31 -11.73 -5.04
N LEU A 146 13.64 -10.53 -4.58
CA LEU A 146 13.50 -10.14 -3.19
C LEU A 146 12.05 -10.30 -2.72
N GLU A 147 11.10 -9.84 -3.53
CA GLU A 147 9.67 -10.01 -3.29
C GLU A 147 9.33 -11.48 -3.03
N LYS A 148 9.70 -12.36 -3.95
CA LYS A 148 9.41 -13.80 -3.82
C LYS A 148 10.08 -14.44 -2.60
N VAL A 149 11.31 -14.02 -2.26
CA VAL A 149 12.04 -14.53 -1.09
C VAL A 149 11.29 -14.16 0.20
N VAL A 150 10.88 -12.88 0.33
CA VAL A 150 10.17 -12.40 1.52
C VAL A 150 8.77 -13.00 1.57
N GLN A 151 7.99 -12.89 0.50
CA GLN A 151 6.62 -13.41 0.45
C GLN A 151 6.54 -14.89 0.80
N LYS A 152 7.46 -15.72 0.26
CA LYS A 152 7.47 -17.15 0.56
C LYS A 152 7.67 -17.41 2.05
N LYS A 153 8.51 -16.62 2.72
CA LYS A 153 8.75 -16.75 4.16
C LYS A 153 7.55 -16.30 4.99
N VAL A 154 6.97 -15.18 4.63
CA VAL A 154 5.77 -14.63 5.29
C VAL A 154 4.59 -15.60 5.15
N ILE A 155 4.29 -16.05 3.93
CA ILE A 155 3.17 -16.95 3.64
C ILE A 155 3.33 -18.31 4.36
N CYS A 156 4.56 -18.82 4.45
CA CYS A 156 4.82 -20.10 5.12
C CYS A 156 4.96 -19.97 6.65
N ASN A 157 4.82 -18.77 7.22
CA ASN A 157 4.91 -18.57 8.66
C ASN A 157 3.55 -18.77 9.32
N ASN A 158 3.47 -19.72 10.26
CA ASN A 158 2.23 -20.05 10.96
C ASN A 158 1.71 -18.92 11.87
N GLU A 159 2.60 -18.08 12.43
CA GLU A 159 2.20 -16.95 13.27
C GLU A 159 1.57 -15.84 12.43
N VAL A 160 2.16 -15.54 11.27
CA VAL A 160 1.59 -14.60 10.30
C VAL A 160 0.23 -15.10 9.83
N ALA A 161 0.12 -16.38 9.45
CA ALA A 161 -1.15 -16.95 9.01
C ALA A 161 -2.24 -16.88 10.09
N ARG A 162 -1.89 -17.08 11.38
CA ARG A 162 -2.83 -16.90 12.50
C ARG A 162 -3.24 -15.45 12.68
N ALA A 163 -2.28 -14.52 12.59
CA ALA A 163 -2.56 -13.09 12.72
C ALA A 163 -3.50 -12.61 11.60
N ASP A 164 -3.25 -13.01 10.36
CA ASP A 164 -4.08 -12.69 9.19
C ASP A 164 -5.50 -13.25 9.33
N TYR A 165 -5.61 -14.50 9.79
CA TYR A 165 -6.91 -15.12 10.05
C TYR A 165 -7.70 -14.34 11.11
N ASN A 166 -7.05 -14.00 12.23
CA ASN A 166 -7.68 -13.24 13.31
C ASN A 166 -8.10 -11.83 12.85
N ALA A 167 -7.21 -11.14 12.11
CA ALA A 167 -7.51 -9.83 11.54
C ALA A 167 -8.71 -9.91 10.59
N SER A 168 -8.74 -10.90 9.71
CA SER A 168 -9.86 -11.15 8.80
C SER A 168 -11.18 -11.38 9.56
N MET A 169 -11.15 -12.18 10.61
CA MET A 169 -12.33 -12.43 11.46
C MET A 169 -12.83 -11.17 12.17
N ILE A 170 -11.91 -10.33 12.66
CA ILE A 170 -12.26 -9.06 13.31
C ILE A 170 -12.94 -8.13 12.30
N VAL A 171 -12.34 -7.94 11.12
CA VAL A 171 -12.89 -7.09 10.07
C VAL A 171 -14.27 -7.58 9.63
N GLN A 172 -14.44 -8.89 9.39
CA GLN A 172 -15.72 -9.47 9.01
C GLN A 172 -16.79 -9.27 10.09
N ASN A 173 -16.43 -9.49 11.35
CA ASN A 173 -17.36 -9.30 12.46
C ASN A 173 -17.76 -7.84 12.65
N LEU A 174 -16.82 -6.90 12.53
CA LEU A 174 -17.09 -5.48 12.61
C LEU A 174 -18.01 -5.05 11.46
N PHE A 175 -17.68 -5.46 10.23
CA PHE A 175 -18.50 -5.18 9.07
C PHE A 175 -19.93 -5.69 9.26
N ALA A 176 -20.10 -6.96 9.66
CA ALA A 176 -21.40 -7.54 9.88
C ALA A 176 -22.23 -6.83 10.97
N LYS A 177 -21.56 -6.38 12.05
CA LYS A 177 -22.19 -5.61 13.12
C LYS A 177 -22.65 -4.24 12.65
N TYR A 178 -21.77 -3.49 11.98
CA TYR A 178 -22.09 -2.16 11.47
C TYR A 178 -23.15 -2.20 10.36
N TYR A 179 -23.10 -3.23 9.52
CA TYR A 179 -24.08 -3.45 8.47
C TYR A 179 -25.48 -3.73 9.03
N LYS A 180 -25.56 -4.59 10.07
CA LYS A 180 -26.84 -4.90 10.74
C LYS A 180 -27.36 -3.76 11.62
N ASN A 181 -26.47 -2.94 12.17
CA ASN A 181 -26.82 -1.82 13.03
C ASN A 181 -25.94 -0.60 12.74
N PRO A 182 -26.29 0.21 11.73
CA PRO A 182 -25.54 1.41 11.37
C PRO A 182 -25.41 2.45 12.50
N ARG A 183 -26.24 2.40 13.52
CA ARG A 183 -26.14 3.28 14.71
C ARG A 183 -24.85 3.08 15.52
N LEU A 184 -24.15 1.97 15.32
CA LEU A 184 -22.83 1.71 15.91
C LEU A 184 -21.71 2.47 15.22
N LEU A 185 -21.94 3.02 14.02
CA LEU A 185 -20.99 3.84 13.31
C LEU A 185 -20.86 5.23 13.97
N HIS A 186 -19.70 5.84 13.79
CA HIS A 186 -19.51 7.23 14.21
C HIS A 186 -20.53 8.15 13.53
N SER A 187 -21.06 9.13 14.25
CA SER A 187 -22.14 10.04 13.76
C SER A 187 -21.81 10.68 12.41
N GLY A 188 -20.56 11.12 12.20
CA GLY A 188 -20.11 11.67 10.92
C GLY A 188 -20.17 10.68 9.76
N THR A 189 -19.98 9.38 10.01
CA THR A 189 -20.10 8.34 8.99
C THR A 189 -21.55 8.07 8.64
N VAL A 190 -22.41 7.97 9.64
CA VAL A 190 -23.86 7.83 9.45
C VAL A 190 -24.40 9.01 8.64
N HIS A 191 -23.95 10.23 8.94
CA HIS A 191 -24.33 11.44 8.21
C HIS A 191 -23.90 11.39 6.73
N LYS A 192 -22.68 10.95 6.44
CA LYS A 192 -22.22 10.81 5.05
C LYS A 192 -23.02 9.77 4.27
N ILE A 193 -23.30 8.63 4.89
CA ILE A 193 -24.15 7.58 4.28
C ILE A 193 -25.53 8.17 3.98
N PHE A 194 -26.11 8.94 4.90
CA PHE A 194 -27.39 9.60 4.72
C PHE A 194 -27.40 10.59 3.55
N LEU A 195 -26.39 11.46 3.46
CA LEU A 195 -26.28 12.40 2.34
C LEU A 195 -26.16 11.69 0.98
N GLU A 196 -25.44 10.59 0.90
CA GLU A 196 -25.36 9.79 -0.32
C GLU A 196 -26.71 9.14 -0.66
N THR A 197 -27.46 8.69 0.35
CA THR A 197 -28.84 8.16 0.17
C THR A 197 -29.76 9.20 -0.46
N LEU A 198 -29.75 10.42 0.07
CA LEU A 198 -30.56 11.51 -0.47
C LEU A 198 -30.21 11.87 -1.91
N LYS A 199 -28.94 11.88 -2.26
CA LYS A 199 -28.49 12.11 -3.63
C LYS A 199 -29.00 11.03 -4.60
N HIS A 200 -28.97 9.76 -4.17
CA HIS A 200 -29.49 8.65 -4.99
C HIS A 200 -31.00 8.69 -5.21
N GLU A 201 -31.74 9.18 -4.21
CA GLU A 201 -33.20 9.31 -4.30
C GLU A 201 -33.62 10.58 -5.02
N ASN A 202 -32.72 11.42 -5.54
CA ASN A 202 -32.99 12.75 -6.12
C ASN A 202 -33.85 13.65 -5.21
N ARG A 203 -33.78 13.44 -3.90
CA ARG A 203 -34.47 14.29 -2.92
C ARG A 203 -33.63 15.51 -2.63
N GLU A 204 -34.20 16.70 -2.77
CA GLU A 204 -33.57 17.92 -2.28
C GLU A 204 -33.37 17.80 -0.77
N VAL A 205 -32.13 18.10 -0.31
CA VAL A 205 -31.86 18.24 1.12
C VAL A 205 -32.74 19.37 1.63
N SER A 206 -33.84 19.02 2.30
CA SER A 206 -34.74 20.02 2.84
C SER A 206 -34.01 20.93 3.83
N ASN A 207 -34.47 22.17 3.98
CA ASN A 207 -33.88 23.25 4.81
C ASN A 207 -33.71 22.94 6.32
N SER A 208 -33.86 21.69 6.71
CA SER A 208 -33.66 21.17 8.08
C SER A 208 -32.21 20.94 8.45
N ALA A 209 -31.27 21.11 7.52
CA ALA A 209 -29.83 20.94 7.79
C ALA A 209 -29.28 22.27 8.32
N ILE A 210 -28.83 22.29 9.56
CA ILE A 210 -28.13 23.44 10.16
C ILE A 210 -26.64 23.34 9.86
N ASN A 211 -26.11 24.27 9.06
CA ASN A 211 -24.68 24.45 8.88
C ASN A 211 -24.08 25.05 10.14
N LEU A 212 -23.17 24.33 10.78
CA LEU A 212 -22.37 24.86 11.88
C LEU A 212 -21.19 25.67 11.34
N SER A 213 -20.66 26.58 12.17
CA SER A 213 -19.55 27.47 11.82
C SER A 213 -18.24 26.77 11.49
N ASP A 214 -18.14 25.47 11.79
CA ASP A 214 -16.99 24.60 11.49
C ASP A 214 -17.16 23.80 10.16
N GLY A 215 -18.25 24.09 9.41
CA GLY A 215 -18.55 23.39 8.17
C GLY A 215 -19.25 22.03 8.38
N SER A 216 -19.56 21.63 9.62
CA SER A 216 -20.37 20.46 9.90
C SER A 216 -21.84 20.75 9.71
N ILE A 217 -22.59 19.74 9.23
CA ILE A 217 -24.05 19.84 9.03
C ILE A 217 -24.70 18.98 10.12
N VAL A 218 -25.59 19.58 10.91
CA VAL A 218 -26.39 18.89 11.93
C VAL A 218 -27.79 18.67 11.38
N LEU A 219 -28.21 17.43 11.29
CA LEU A 219 -29.61 17.07 10.99
C LEU A 219 -30.43 17.11 12.26
N VAL A 220 -31.67 17.57 12.14
CA VAL A 220 -32.62 17.57 13.26
C VAL A 220 -32.94 16.11 13.63
N ASN A 221 -32.83 15.77 14.91
CA ASN A 221 -32.91 14.43 15.47
C ASN A 221 -34.11 13.57 14.99
N LYS A 222 -35.23 14.17 14.63
CA LYS A 222 -36.39 13.44 14.12
C LYS A 222 -36.16 12.67 12.82
N GLU A 223 -35.45 13.28 11.88
CA GLU A 223 -35.16 12.64 10.58
C GLU A 223 -34.13 11.51 10.71
N ILE A 224 -33.17 11.67 11.64
CA ILE A 224 -32.20 10.61 11.94
C ILE A 224 -32.88 9.39 12.56
N GLU A 225 -33.86 9.58 13.45
CA GLU A 225 -34.64 8.48 14.04
C GLU A 225 -35.49 7.75 13.01
N GLU A 226 -36.10 8.47 12.07
CA GLU A 226 -36.96 7.90 11.01
C GLU A 226 -36.12 7.09 9.99
N ILE A 227 -34.90 7.53 9.67
CA ILE A 227 -33.98 6.87 8.73
C ILE A 227 -33.27 5.68 9.36
N THR A 228 -32.90 5.79 10.63
CA THR A 228 -32.29 4.67 11.35
C THR A 228 -33.28 3.59 11.73
N SER A 229 -34.63 3.88 11.63
CA SER A 229 -35.66 2.87 11.80
C SER A 229 -35.98 2.12 10.50
N LYS A 230 -35.72 2.74 9.33
CA LYS A 230 -35.77 2.05 8.03
C LYS A 230 -34.42 1.39 7.82
N SER A 231 -34.41 0.13 7.39
CA SER A 231 -33.20 -0.55 6.95
C SER A 231 -32.51 0.33 5.88
N LEU A 232 -31.34 0.87 6.17
CA LEU A 232 -30.51 1.54 5.16
C LEU A 232 -30.39 0.62 3.95
N ASP A 233 -30.66 1.15 2.76
CA ASP A 233 -30.62 0.36 1.55
C ASP A 233 -29.22 -0.26 1.41
N GLU A 234 -29.19 -1.57 1.34
CA GLU A 234 -27.97 -2.39 1.25
C GLU A 234 -27.04 -1.90 0.13
N LYS A 235 -27.65 -1.43 -0.97
CA LYS A 235 -26.95 -0.91 -2.14
C LYS A 235 -26.18 0.37 -1.84
N ILE A 236 -26.67 1.24 -1.00
CA ILE A 236 -26.08 2.54 -0.65
C ILE A 236 -24.88 2.34 0.28
N ILE A 237 -25.00 1.44 1.27
CA ILE A 237 -23.88 1.08 2.15
C ILE A 237 -22.74 0.49 1.34
N LEU A 238 -23.04 -0.39 0.39
CA LEU A 238 -22.03 -1.00 -0.50
C LEU A 238 -21.37 0.03 -1.43
N GLU A 239 -22.13 1.00 -1.95
CA GLU A 239 -21.56 2.08 -2.77
C GLU A 239 -20.67 3.03 -1.96
N TYR A 240 -21.04 3.33 -0.71
CA TYR A 240 -20.20 4.13 0.17
C TYR A 240 -18.86 3.42 0.47
N ILE A 241 -18.92 2.12 0.77
CA ILE A 241 -17.70 1.32 1.04
C ILE A 241 -16.78 1.24 -0.19
N LYS A 242 -17.35 1.22 -1.41
CA LYS A 242 -16.56 1.23 -2.66
C LYS A 242 -15.82 2.54 -2.92
N LYS A 243 -16.34 3.67 -2.43
CA LYS A 243 -15.79 5.02 -2.65
C LYS A 243 -14.83 5.45 -1.52
N SER A 244 -14.81 4.74 -0.40
CA SER A 244 -13.92 4.96 0.75
C SER A 244 -12.63 4.21 0.62
#